data_f2fcc1de4a0db655b33c5bd6e2783316
#
_entry.id   f2fcc1de4a0db655b33c5bd6e2783316
#
_cell.length_a   1.000
_cell.length_b   1.000
_cell.length_c   1.000
_cell.angle_alpha   90.00
_cell.angle_beta   90.00
_cell.angle_gamma   90.00
#
_symmetry.space_group_name_H-M   'P 1'
#
loop_
_entity.id
_entity.type
_entity.pdbx_description
1 polymer ?
#
loop_
_entity_poly.entity_id
_entity_poly.type
_entity_poly.pdbx_seq_one_letter_code
_entity_poly.pdbx_strand_id
1 'polypeptide(L)'
;MPMLKIQTNTPVAEENRKALASLASTTVAELLGKPERYVMVSIEENPSMLFGGSDAPLAYLELKSIGLPDSQTSEFSARLANLLEEQLGLPADRVYIEFADAARNMRGWNGGTF
;
A
#
# COMPACT_ATOMS: atom_id res chain seq x y z
N MET A 1 -7.04 -0.99 -12.15
CA MET A 1 -6.32 0.18 -11.62
C MET A 1 -6.04 -0.04 -10.15
N PRO A 2 -4.85 -0.51 -9.79
CA PRO A 2 -4.47 -0.60 -8.38
C PRO A 2 -3.85 0.71 -7.88
N MET A 3 -4.21 1.09 -6.66
CA MET A 3 -3.61 2.22 -5.94
C MET A 3 -3.20 1.74 -4.55
N LEU A 4 -1.92 1.86 -4.25
CA LEU A 4 -1.40 1.59 -2.91
C LEU A 4 -0.92 2.88 -2.28
N LYS A 5 -1.51 3.24 -1.15
CA LYS A 5 -1.07 4.35 -0.31
C LYS A 5 -0.40 3.78 0.93
N ILE A 6 0.79 4.28 1.23
CA ILE A 6 1.53 3.93 2.44
C ILE A 6 1.73 5.21 3.24
N GLN A 7 1.19 5.24 4.46
CA GLN A 7 1.34 6.35 5.37
C GLN A 7 2.05 5.86 6.63
N THR A 8 3.16 6.50 7.00
CA THR A 8 3.97 6.05 8.14
C THR A 8 4.50 7.24 8.93
N ASN A 9 4.72 7.05 10.23
CA ASN A 9 5.42 8.03 11.06
C ASN A 9 6.93 7.83 11.06
N THR A 10 7.43 6.78 10.42
CA THR A 10 8.85 6.48 10.33
C THR A 10 9.50 7.35 9.24
N PRO A 11 10.57 8.09 9.54
CA PRO A 11 11.30 8.82 8.51
C PRO A 11 11.90 7.86 7.49
N VAL A 12 11.78 8.21 6.19
CA VAL A 12 12.30 7.40 5.09
C VAL A 12 13.23 8.27 4.26
N ALA A 13 14.50 7.88 4.14
CA ALA A 13 15.44 8.59 3.29
C ALA A 13 14.97 8.56 1.83
N GLU A 14 15.29 9.60 1.07
CA GLU A 14 14.79 9.76 -0.30
C GLU A 14 15.10 8.55 -1.19
N GLU A 15 16.34 8.04 -1.14
CA GLU A 15 16.75 6.86 -1.92
C GLU A 15 15.99 5.61 -1.51
N ASN A 16 15.70 5.46 -0.22
CA ASN A 16 14.92 4.33 0.29
C ASN A 16 13.44 4.48 -0.09
N ARG A 17 12.94 5.71 -0.17
CA ARG A 17 11.56 5.99 -0.59
C ARG A 17 11.33 5.55 -2.02
N LYS A 18 12.27 5.86 -2.93
CA LYS A 18 12.21 5.43 -4.32
C LYS A 18 12.27 3.90 -4.44
N ALA A 19 13.17 3.27 -3.69
CA ALA A 19 13.31 1.81 -3.69
C ALA A 19 12.03 1.14 -3.16
N LEU A 20 11.47 1.68 -2.08
CA LEU A 20 10.22 1.16 -1.51
C LEU A 20 9.06 1.30 -2.50
N ALA A 21 8.93 2.47 -3.14
CA ALA A 21 7.87 2.70 -4.11
C ALA A 21 7.97 1.74 -5.29
N SER A 22 9.18 1.52 -5.81
CA SER A 22 9.41 0.61 -6.92
C SER A 22 9.08 -0.83 -6.54
N LEU A 23 9.54 -1.28 -5.38
CA LEU A 23 9.26 -2.64 -4.90
C LEU A 23 7.78 -2.84 -4.61
N ALA A 24 7.13 -1.83 -4.01
CA ALA A 24 5.69 -1.87 -3.74
C ALA A 24 4.89 -1.96 -5.04
N SER A 25 5.29 -1.23 -6.07
CA SER A 25 4.62 -1.24 -7.38
C SER A 25 4.67 -2.64 -8.01
N THR A 26 5.84 -3.25 -8.06
CA THR A 26 5.98 -4.60 -8.62
C THR A 26 5.24 -5.64 -7.77
N THR A 27 5.29 -5.50 -6.45
CA THR A 27 4.60 -6.42 -5.53
C THR A 27 3.08 -6.37 -5.73
N VAL A 28 2.50 -5.17 -5.82
CA VAL A 28 1.05 -5.01 -6.04
C VAL A 28 0.64 -5.57 -7.40
N ALA A 29 1.41 -5.29 -8.44
CA ALA A 29 1.14 -5.84 -9.77
C ALA A 29 1.11 -7.37 -9.75
N GLU A 30 2.09 -7.96 -9.08
CA GLU A 30 2.19 -9.42 -8.94
C GLU A 30 1.04 -10.00 -8.13
N LEU A 31 0.74 -9.42 -6.96
CA LEU A 31 -0.33 -9.89 -6.07
C LEU A 31 -1.69 -9.88 -6.74
N LEU A 32 -1.99 -8.83 -7.50
CA LEU A 32 -3.29 -8.63 -8.11
C LEU A 32 -3.36 -9.18 -9.54
N GLY A 33 -2.24 -9.65 -10.10
CA GLY A 33 -2.19 -10.10 -11.48
C GLY A 33 -2.54 -9.00 -12.48
N LYS A 34 -2.12 -7.77 -12.20
CA LYS A 34 -2.41 -6.59 -13.02
C LYS A 34 -1.12 -6.05 -13.64
N PRO A 35 -1.20 -5.42 -14.84
CA PRO A 35 -0.02 -4.79 -15.43
C PRO A 35 0.50 -3.65 -14.55
N GLU A 36 1.80 -3.63 -14.32
CA GLU A 36 2.43 -2.61 -13.45
C GLU A 36 2.19 -1.19 -13.96
N ARG A 37 2.00 -1.00 -15.27
CA ARG A 37 1.74 0.31 -15.87
C ARG A 37 0.48 1.00 -15.35
N TYR A 38 -0.41 0.24 -14.68
CA TYR A 38 -1.63 0.79 -14.07
C TYR A 38 -1.53 0.95 -12.57
N VAL A 39 -0.41 0.53 -11.95
CA VAL A 39 -0.24 0.62 -10.50
C VAL A 39 0.25 2.00 -10.11
N MET A 40 -0.45 2.62 -9.18
CA MET A 40 -0.01 3.87 -8.57
C MET A 40 0.37 3.61 -7.11
N VAL A 41 1.49 4.16 -6.68
CA VAL A 41 1.97 4.04 -5.30
C VAL A 41 2.24 5.44 -4.76
N SER A 42 1.78 5.70 -3.55
CA SER A 42 2.08 6.94 -2.82
C SER A 42 2.65 6.60 -1.45
N ILE A 43 3.75 7.26 -1.08
CA ILE A 43 4.36 7.11 0.24
C ILE A 43 4.31 8.45 0.92
N GLU A 44 3.65 8.50 2.09
CA GLU A 44 3.48 9.71 2.87
C GLU A 44 4.12 9.54 4.24
N GLU A 45 4.95 10.50 4.64
CA GLU A 45 5.44 10.58 6.00
C GLU A 45 4.53 11.50 6.79
N ASN A 46 4.07 11.03 7.96
CA ASN A 46 3.24 11.81 8.85
C ASN A 46 3.70 11.58 10.30
N PRO A 47 4.45 12.51 10.90
CA PRO A 47 4.95 12.33 12.27
C PRO A 47 3.84 12.35 13.33
N SER A 48 2.64 12.76 12.96
CA SER A 48 1.52 12.92 13.90
C SER A 48 0.59 11.71 13.87
N MET A 49 1.14 10.51 14.05
CA MET A 49 0.36 9.27 14.06
C MET A 49 0.59 8.50 15.35
N LEU A 50 -0.49 7.95 15.89
CA LEU A 50 -0.45 7.06 17.04
C LEU A 50 -1.17 5.75 16.71
N PHE A 51 -0.69 4.67 17.28
CA PHE A 51 -1.34 3.36 17.22
C PHE A 51 -1.35 2.80 18.65
N GLY A 52 -2.54 2.51 19.16
CA GLY A 52 -2.68 2.06 20.54
C GLY A 52 -2.16 3.06 21.56
N GLY A 53 -2.21 4.36 21.24
CA GLY A 53 -1.71 5.42 22.11
C GLY A 53 -0.19 5.58 22.10
N SER A 54 0.52 4.88 21.21
CA SER A 54 1.98 4.91 21.10
C SER A 54 2.44 5.46 19.77
N ASP A 55 3.50 6.25 19.76
CA ASP A 55 4.17 6.75 18.57
C ASP A 55 5.33 5.86 18.10
N ALA A 56 5.48 4.66 18.66
CA ALA A 56 6.42 3.69 18.12
C ALA A 56 6.14 3.48 16.61
N PRO A 57 7.14 3.12 15.81
CA PRO A 57 6.98 3.03 14.37
C PRO A 57 5.73 2.26 13.93
N LEU A 58 4.97 2.85 13.02
CA LEU A 58 3.68 2.34 12.57
C LEU A 58 3.43 2.71 11.12
N ALA A 59 2.46 2.07 10.49
CA ALA A 59 1.99 2.43 9.15
C ALA A 59 0.51 2.11 8.97
N TYR A 60 -0.12 2.87 8.09
CA TYR A 60 -1.46 2.65 7.59
C TYR A 60 -1.41 2.58 6.08
N LEU A 61 -1.94 1.51 5.50
CA LEU A 61 -1.97 1.28 4.06
C LEU A 61 -3.39 1.23 3.54
N GLU A 62 -3.58 1.71 2.31
CA GLU A 62 -4.82 1.51 1.56
C GLU A 62 -4.47 0.85 0.23
N LEU A 63 -5.04 -0.32 -0.03
CA LEU A 63 -4.95 -0.99 -1.33
C LEU A 63 -6.33 -0.98 -1.97
N LYS A 64 -6.46 -0.24 -3.06
CA LYS A 64 -7.70 -0.08 -3.80
C LYS A 64 -7.50 -0.61 -5.21
N SER A 65 -8.44 -1.42 -5.69
CA SER A 65 -8.37 -1.95 -7.06
C SER A 65 -9.75 -2.33 -7.55
N ILE A 66 -9.94 -2.22 -8.86
CA ILE A 66 -11.11 -2.78 -9.53
C ILE A 66 -11.00 -4.30 -9.48
N GLY A 67 -12.05 -4.96 -9.00
CA GLY A 67 -12.07 -6.42 -8.94
C GLY A 67 -11.11 -7.00 -7.90
N LEU A 68 -10.90 -6.29 -6.79
CA LEU A 68 -10.04 -6.79 -5.72
C LEU A 68 -10.64 -8.05 -5.12
N PRO A 69 -9.92 -9.20 -5.15
CA PRO A 69 -10.47 -10.46 -4.65
C PRO A 69 -10.46 -10.50 -3.13
N ASP A 70 -11.63 -10.39 -2.52
CA ASP A 70 -11.78 -10.34 -1.07
C ASP A 70 -11.38 -11.64 -0.37
N SER A 71 -11.37 -12.76 -1.09
CA SER A 71 -10.92 -14.05 -0.55
C SER A 71 -9.41 -14.12 -0.36
N GLN A 72 -8.64 -13.16 -0.88
CA GLN A 72 -7.18 -13.17 -0.83
C GLN A 72 -6.61 -12.03 0.02
N THR A 73 -7.45 -11.29 0.73
CA THR A 73 -6.99 -10.13 1.51
C THR A 73 -6.02 -10.52 2.62
N SER A 74 -6.20 -11.69 3.23
CA SER A 74 -5.26 -12.19 4.23
C SER A 74 -3.86 -12.40 3.67
N GLU A 75 -3.76 -12.94 2.47
CA GLU A 75 -2.48 -13.12 1.76
C GLU A 75 -1.87 -11.76 1.39
N PHE A 76 -2.66 -10.84 0.88
CA PHE A 76 -2.20 -9.49 0.56
C PHE A 76 -1.67 -8.78 1.81
N SER A 77 -2.37 -8.92 2.92
CA SER A 77 -1.95 -8.33 4.19
C SER A 77 -0.60 -8.88 4.63
N ALA A 78 -0.41 -10.19 4.56
CA ALA A 78 0.86 -10.81 4.93
C ALA A 78 2.03 -10.31 4.05
N ARG A 79 1.81 -10.23 2.74
CA ARG A 79 2.85 -9.78 1.81
C ARG A 79 3.20 -8.31 1.98
N LEU A 80 2.21 -7.45 2.17
CA LEU A 80 2.45 -6.02 2.35
C LEU A 80 3.09 -5.73 3.71
N ALA A 81 2.66 -6.40 4.77
CA ALA A 81 3.29 -6.25 6.08
C ALA A 81 4.75 -6.70 6.05
N ASN A 82 5.04 -7.81 5.38
CA ASN A 82 6.41 -8.30 5.23
C ASN A 82 7.29 -7.31 4.45
N LEU A 83 6.74 -6.70 3.41
CA LEU A 83 7.43 -5.66 2.65
C LEU A 83 7.89 -4.51 3.55
N LEU A 84 6.99 -4.02 4.40
CA LEU A 84 7.31 -2.92 5.31
C LEU A 84 8.28 -3.34 6.42
N GLU A 85 8.20 -4.58 6.88
CA GLU A 85 9.15 -5.09 7.86
C GLU A 85 10.55 -5.14 7.27
N GLU A 86 10.70 -5.67 6.06
CA GLU A 86 12.00 -5.76 5.39
C GLU A 86 12.56 -4.39 5.02
N GLN A 87 11.73 -3.48 4.53
CA GLN A 87 12.17 -2.19 4.00
C GLN A 87 12.29 -1.11 5.07
N LEU A 88 11.46 -1.12 6.08
CA LEU A 88 11.39 -0.05 7.08
C LEU A 88 11.56 -0.55 8.52
N GLY A 89 11.65 -1.85 8.73
CA GLY A 89 11.75 -2.42 10.08
C GLY A 89 10.47 -2.30 10.89
N LEU A 90 9.31 -2.14 10.24
CA LEU A 90 8.03 -2.00 10.92
C LEU A 90 7.50 -3.37 11.32
N PRO A 91 7.19 -3.61 12.61
CA PRO A 91 6.54 -4.86 13.01
C PRO A 91 5.16 -5.00 12.39
N ALA A 92 4.80 -6.20 11.98
CA ALA A 92 3.50 -6.44 11.33
C ALA A 92 2.31 -6.05 12.22
N ASP A 93 2.44 -6.15 13.54
CA ASP A 93 1.38 -5.78 14.47
C ASP A 93 1.22 -4.26 14.66
N ARG A 94 2.08 -3.47 14.01
CA ARG A 94 1.99 -2.00 13.99
C ARG A 94 1.51 -1.47 12.64
N VAL A 95 0.92 -2.33 11.81
CA VAL A 95 0.47 -1.98 10.46
C VAL A 95 -0.99 -2.32 10.29
N TYR A 96 -1.81 -1.35 9.92
CA TYR A 96 -3.18 -1.58 9.45
C TYR A 96 -3.25 -1.42 7.94
N ILE A 97 -4.07 -2.22 7.30
CA ILE A 97 -4.28 -2.17 5.86
C ILE A 97 -5.77 -2.18 5.57
N GLU A 98 -6.23 -1.19 4.82
CA GLU A 98 -7.59 -1.16 4.29
C GLU A 98 -7.57 -1.68 2.85
N PHE A 99 -8.48 -2.58 2.53
CA PHE A 99 -8.70 -3.07 1.18
C PHE A 99 -10.02 -2.54 0.67
N ALA A 100 -10.05 -2.03 -0.57
CA ALA A 100 -11.26 -1.51 -1.17
C ALA A 100 -11.39 -1.98 -2.61
N ASP A 101 -12.52 -2.61 -2.91
CA ASP A 101 -12.93 -2.94 -4.27
C ASP A 101 -13.75 -1.79 -4.85
N ALA A 102 -13.81 -1.71 -6.18
CA ALA A 102 -14.67 -0.74 -6.85
C ALA A 102 -15.09 -1.24 -8.21
N ALA A 103 -16.27 -0.81 -8.64
CA ALA A 103 -16.72 -1.03 -10.01
C ALA A 103 -15.90 -0.18 -10.98
N ARG A 104 -15.77 -0.64 -12.23
CA ARG A 104 -14.96 0.02 -13.25
C ARG A 104 -15.37 1.47 -13.48
N ASN A 105 -16.66 1.76 -13.44
CA ASN A 105 -17.18 3.13 -13.65
C ASN A 105 -16.94 4.06 -12.47
N MET A 106 -16.43 3.54 -11.36
CA MET A 106 -16.09 4.33 -10.17
C MET A 106 -14.59 4.66 -10.12
N ARG A 107 -13.84 4.35 -11.17
CA ARG A 107 -12.43 4.67 -11.31
C ARG A 107 -12.21 5.42 -12.61
N GLY A 108 -11.79 6.68 -12.48
CA GLY A 108 -11.49 7.54 -13.62
C GLY A 108 -10.07 7.34 -14.13
N TRP A 109 -9.91 7.35 -15.44
CA TRP A 109 -8.62 7.26 -16.10
C TRP A 109 -8.70 7.83 -17.50
N ASN A 110 -7.69 8.55 -17.90
CA ASN A 110 -7.52 9.09 -19.24
C ASN A 110 -8.76 9.88 -19.71
N GLY A 111 -9.35 10.67 -18.81
CA GLY A 111 -10.49 11.50 -19.11
C GLY A 111 -11.84 10.77 -19.20
N GLY A 112 -11.85 9.48 -18.86
CA GLY A 112 -13.05 8.65 -18.82
C GLY A 112 -13.04 7.76 -17.60
N THR A 113 -13.48 6.51 -17.76
CA THR A 113 -13.41 5.49 -16.72
C THR A 113 -12.83 4.19 -17.27
N PHE A 114 -12.49 3.27 -16.38
CA PHE A 114 -12.02 1.96 -16.79
C PHE A 114 -13.08 1.08 -17.40
#